data_2f2eefeef0a666e8d1631c171810aded
#
_entry.id   2f2eefeef0a666e8d1631c171810aded
#
_cell.length_a   1.000
_cell.length_b   1.000
_cell.length_c   1.000
_cell.angle_alpha   90.00
_cell.angle_beta   90.00
_cell.angle_gamma   90.00
#
_symmetry.space_group_name_H-M   'P 1'
#
loop_
_entity.id
_entity.type
_entity.pdbx_description
1 polymer ?
#
loop_
_entity_poly.entity_id
_entity_poly.type
_entity_poly.pdbx_seq_one_letter_code
_entity_poly.pdbx_strand_id
1 'polypeptide(L)'
;MGILKSAADTVYVFRFIRMLVLDWKDWDAFKQGIIDENGKRDKSVRIDSSEKSSAWTPFIRLCANIKRLISKIPGGSTKLGSFASALYLIKEKYNLNDKQIGTICEKFDIDILDFLNENSEWFVLEDKQLSPGVYRVKNPKVLNSTIEEMCHAKDQIRISEDAYPIGDVFGVDIYEATHMKTNQKIYITINEIYK
;
A
#
# COMPACT_ATOMS: atom_id res chain seq x y z
N MET A 1 25.46 -4.97 15.95
CA MET A 1 24.67 -3.82 15.42
C MET A 1 23.24 -4.18 14.93
N GLY A 2 22.75 -5.43 15.12
CA GLY A 2 21.42 -5.87 14.67
C GLY A 2 20.23 -5.52 15.60
N ILE A 3 20.46 -5.36 16.88
CA ILE A 3 19.40 -5.25 17.91
C ILE A 3 18.72 -3.87 17.90
N LEU A 4 19.44 -2.80 17.60
CA LEU A 4 18.90 -1.44 17.56
C LEU A 4 18.01 -1.18 16.34
N LYS A 5 18.31 -1.80 15.19
CA LYS A 5 17.41 -1.77 14.01
C LYS A 5 16.10 -2.47 14.32
N SER A 6 16.12 -3.63 14.95
CA SER A 6 14.93 -4.40 15.33
C SER A 6 13.99 -3.64 16.29
N ALA A 7 14.53 -2.88 17.25
CA ALA A 7 13.71 -2.10 18.18
C ALA A 7 13.03 -0.90 17.50
N ALA A 8 13.74 -0.18 16.65
CA ALA A 8 13.19 0.93 15.88
C ALA A 8 12.10 0.44 14.90
N ASP A 9 12.36 -0.67 14.20
CA ASP A 9 11.40 -1.30 13.28
C ASP A 9 10.13 -1.72 14.03
N THR A 10 10.26 -2.29 15.22
CA THR A 10 9.13 -2.70 16.06
C THR A 10 8.28 -1.49 16.49
N VAL A 11 8.90 -0.38 16.86
CA VAL A 11 8.19 0.87 17.23
C VAL A 11 7.41 1.42 16.03
N TYR A 12 8.00 1.41 14.83
CA TYR A 12 7.31 1.85 13.61
C TYR A 12 6.10 0.98 13.28
N VAL A 13 6.22 -0.35 13.42
CA VAL A 13 5.11 -1.28 13.19
C VAL A 13 3.97 -1.04 14.18
N PHE A 14 4.25 -0.94 15.48
CA PHE A 14 3.22 -0.65 16.47
C PHE A 14 2.55 0.69 16.23
N ARG A 15 3.32 1.71 15.87
CA ARG A 15 2.77 3.03 15.53
C ARG A 15 1.90 2.96 14.28
N PHE A 16 2.31 2.21 13.27
CA PHE A 16 1.55 2.00 12.05
C PHE A 16 0.22 1.29 12.34
N ILE A 17 0.26 0.14 13.05
CA ILE A 17 -0.96 -0.60 13.44
C ILE A 17 -1.90 0.30 14.24
N ARG A 18 -1.37 1.03 15.22
CA ARG A 18 -2.15 1.95 16.02
C ARG A 18 -2.87 2.98 15.15
N MET A 19 -2.17 3.60 14.20
CA MET A 19 -2.78 4.58 13.28
C MET A 19 -3.89 3.97 12.43
N LEU A 20 -3.74 2.71 12.00
CA LEU A 20 -4.76 2.04 11.19
C LEU A 20 -6.02 1.67 12.01
N VAL A 21 -5.87 1.36 13.30
CA VAL A 21 -6.97 0.96 14.19
C VAL A 21 -7.73 2.16 14.78
N LEU A 22 -7.04 3.27 15.07
CA LEU A 22 -7.65 4.47 15.64
C LEU A 22 -8.68 5.08 14.69
N ASP A 23 -9.82 5.51 15.22
CA ASP A 23 -10.78 6.30 14.44
C ASP A 23 -10.16 7.59 13.92
N TRP A 24 -10.64 8.07 12.77
CA TRP A 24 -10.12 9.30 12.17
C TRP A 24 -10.17 10.50 13.13
N LYS A 25 -11.22 10.55 13.95
CA LYS A 25 -11.43 11.63 14.95
C LYS A 25 -10.36 11.69 16.04
N ASP A 26 -9.70 10.55 16.28
CA ASP A 26 -8.62 10.46 17.28
C ASP A 26 -7.26 10.88 16.74
N TRP A 27 -7.14 11.05 15.42
CA TRP A 27 -5.91 11.50 14.81
C TRP A 27 -5.65 12.98 15.07
N ASP A 28 -4.40 13.32 15.36
CA ASP A 28 -4.00 14.73 15.51
C ASP A 28 -4.20 15.51 14.21
N ALA A 29 -4.04 14.86 13.05
CA ALA A 29 -4.34 15.45 11.74
C ALA A 29 -5.82 15.86 11.61
N PHE A 30 -6.76 15.10 12.18
CA PHE A 30 -8.17 15.47 12.23
C PHE A 30 -8.41 16.64 13.20
N LYS A 31 -7.85 16.58 14.41
CA LYS A 31 -7.97 17.65 15.42
C LYS A 31 -7.42 18.98 14.93
N GLN A 32 -6.42 18.95 14.03
CA GLN A 32 -5.84 20.12 13.38
C GLN A 32 -6.57 20.54 12.10
N GLY A 33 -7.68 19.88 11.76
CA GLY A 33 -8.47 20.15 10.54
C GLY A 33 -7.77 19.78 9.24
N ILE A 34 -6.67 19.04 9.31
CA ILE A 34 -5.87 18.67 8.14
C ILE A 34 -6.57 17.61 7.29
N ILE A 35 -7.34 16.72 7.92
CA ILE A 35 -8.15 15.69 7.26
C ILE A 35 -9.58 15.74 7.78
N ASP A 36 -10.51 15.27 6.94
CA ASP A 36 -11.93 15.11 7.31
C ASP A 36 -12.19 13.77 8.03
N GLU A 37 -13.45 13.51 8.36
CA GLU A 37 -13.93 12.29 9.02
C GLU A 37 -13.70 11.01 8.20
N ASN A 38 -13.40 11.12 6.91
CA ASN A 38 -13.06 10.02 6.00
C ASN A 38 -11.55 9.92 5.73
N GLY A 39 -10.74 10.69 6.44
CA GLY A 39 -9.29 10.74 6.27
C GLY A 39 -8.84 11.43 4.98
N LYS A 40 -9.71 12.18 4.32
CA LYS A 40 -9.38 12.93 3.11
C LYS A 40 -8.72 14.26 3.49
N ARG A 41 -7.59 14.57 2.83
CA ARG A 41 -6.84 15.81 3.04
C ARG A 41 -7.66 17.04 2.62
N ASP A 42 -7.80 18.00 3.51
CA ASP A 42 -8.27 19.35 3.18
C ASP A 42 -7.11 20.20 2.69
N LYS A 43 -7.04 20.43 1.38
CA LYS A 43 -5.96 21.18 0.73
C LYS A 43 -5.99 22.68 1.07
N SER A 44 -7.08 23.21 1.60
CA SER A 44 -7.19 24.62 2.01
C SER A 44 -6.42 24.90 3.30
N VAL A 45 -6.24 23.88 4.14
CA VAL A 45 -5.50 23.99 5.40
C VAL A 45 -3.99 23.95 5.12
N ARG A 46 -3.30 25.04 5.42
CA ARG A 46 -1.84 25.12 5.29
C ARG A 46 -1.15 24.44 6.47
N ILE A 47 -0.02 23.82 6.20
CA ILE A 47 0.87 23.25 7.23
C ILE A 47 1.89 24.35 7.62
N ASP A 48 1.47 25.24 8.47
CA ASP A 48 2.15 26.49 8.80
C ASP A 48 2.63 26.57 10.27
N SER A 49 2.38 25.53 11.04
CA SER A 49 2.84 25.43 12.44
C SER A 49 3.58 24.11 12.70
N SER A 50 4.31 24.06 13.81
CA SER A 50 5.04 22.87 14.24
C SER A 50 4.09 21.73 14.61
N GLU A 51 2.93 22.06 15.19
CA GLU A 51 1.87 21.11 15.55
C GLU A 51 1.28 20.47 14.31
N LYS A 52 0.94 21.26 13.29
CA LYS A 52 0.44 20.74 12.01
C LYS A 52 1.49 19.91 11.26
N SER A 53 2.75 20.34 11.29
CA SER A 53 3.85 19.58 10.68
C SER A 53 4.05 18.22 11.36
N SER A 54 3.91 18.17 12.69
CA SER A 54 4.00 16.93 13.47
C SER A 54 2.80 16.01 13.22
N ALA A 55 1.61 16.60 13.06
CA ALA A 55 0.37 15.87 12.80
C ALA A 55 0.28 15.33 11.35
N TRP A 56 1.07 15.87 10.41
CA TRP A 56 1.00 15.51 8.98
C TRP A 56 2.36 15.17 8.39
N THR A 57 3.09 14.28 9.04
CA THR A 57 4.37 13.74 8.56
C THR A 57 4.19 12.80 7.35
N PRO A 58 5.26 12.49 6.58
CA PRO A 58 5.21 11.47 5.53
C PRO A 58 4.68 10.11 6.02
N PHE A 59 5.01 9.72 7.25
CA PHE A 59 4.50 8.50 7.87
C PHE A 59 2.99 8.55 8.11
N ILE A 60 2.48 9.66 8.67
CA ILE A 60 1.03 9.85 8.91
C ILE A 60 0.25 9.84 7.59
N ARG A 61 0.79 10.48 6.54
CA ARG A 61 0.21 10.47 5.19
C ARG A 61 0.13 9.06 4.61
N LEU A 62 1.18 8.27 4.76
CA LEU A 62 1.18 6.87 4.36
C LEU A 62 0.08 6.09 5.07
N CYS A 63 0.01 6.18 6.40
CA CYS A 63 -1.03 5.53 7.18
C CYS A 63 -2.44 5.95 6.73
N ALA A 64 -2.66 7.25 6.48
CA ALA A 64 -3.95 7.77 6.02
C ALA A 64 -4.35 7.19 4.66
N ASN A 65 -3.42 7.16 3.71
CA ASN A 65 -3.68 6.62 2.38
C ASN A 65 -4.00 5.12 2.45
N ILE A 66 -3.24 4.35 3.20
CA ILE A 66 -3.47 2.91 3.36
C ILE A 66 -4.79 2.63 4.07
N LYS A 67 -5.09 3.32 5.17
CA LYS A 67 -6.36 3.16 5.87
C LYS A 67 -7.57 3.46 4.97
N ARG A 68 -7.49 4.52 4.18
CA ARG A 68 -8.52 4.87 3.20
C ARG A 68 -8.65 3.82 2.09
N LEU A 69 -7.54 3.24 1.63
CA LEU A 69 -7.54 2.14 0.66
C LEU A 69 -8.28 0.94 1.22
N ILE A 70 -7.87 0.46 2.39
CA ILE A 70 -8.44 -0.72 3.04
C ILE A 70 -9.95 -0.57 3.25
N SER A 71 -10.40 0.61 3.67
CA SER A 71 -11.82 0.88 3.93
C SER A 71 -12.71 0.87 2.67
N LYS A 72 -12.13 1.03 1.48
CA LYS A 72 -12.87 1.10 0.21
C LYS A 72 -12.90 -0.20 -0.58
N ILE A 73 -12.04 -1.14 -0.24
CA ILE A 73 -11.89 -2.37 -1.00
C ILE A 73 -12.90 -3.39 -0.48
N PRO A 74 -13.76 -3.97 -1.34
CA PRO A 74 -14.63 -5.07 -0.97
C PRO A 74 -13.81 -6.27 -0.49
N GLY A 75 -14.42 -7.16 0.28
CA GLY A 75 -13.75 -8.37 0.78
C GLY A 75 -13.28 -9.30 -0.34
N GLY A 76 -12.40 -10.26 0.00
CA GLY A 76 -11.91 -11.28 -0.91
C GLY A 76 -10.48 -11.03 -1.41
N SER A 77 -10.07 -11.84 -2.40
CA SER A 77 -8.71 -11.88 -2.95
C SER A 77 -8.21 -10.55 -3.51
N THR A 78 -9.09 -9.78 -4.16
CA THR A 78 -8.77 -8.44 -4.67
C THR A 78 -8.35 -7.50 -3.53
N LYS A 79 -8.96 -7.65 -2.35
CA LYS A 79 -8.58 -6.90 -1.15
C LYS A 79 -7.16 -7.26 -0.71
N LEU A 80 -6.83 -8.53 -0.67
CA LEU A 80 -5.50 -8.97 -0.26
C LEU A 80 -4.43 -8.55 -1.30
N GLY A 81 -4.71 -8.67 -2.60
CA GLY A 81 -3.78 -8.22 -3.65
C GLY A 81 -3.42 -6.75 -3.50
N SER A 82 -4.42 -5.89 -3.40
CA SER A 82 -4.19 -4.45 -3.17
C SER A 82 -3.46 -4.16 -1.86
N PHE A 83 -3.71 -5.00 -0.85
CA PHE A 83 -3.07 -4.89 0.45
C PHE A 83 -1.62 -5.37 0.42
N ALA A 84 -1.34 -6.47 -0.28
CA ALA A 84 0.00 -7.03 -0.41
C ALA A 84 0.98 -6.04 -1.06
N SER A 85 0.58 -5.35 -2.11
CA SER A 85 1.44 -4.34 -2.74
C SER A 85 1.65 -3.10 -1.85
N ALA A 86 0.65 -2.69 -1.06
CA ALA A 86 0.82 -1.64 -0.06
C ALA A 86 1.74 -2.08 1.09
N LEU A 87 1.61 -3.33 1.54
CA LEU A 87 2.50 -3.91 2.56
C LEU A 87 3.94 -4.03 2.05
N TYR A 88 4.12 -4.41 0.78
CA TYR A 88 5.43 -4.46 0.17
C TYR A 88 6.08 -3.06 0.13
N LEU A 89 5.34 -2.03 -0.24
CA LEU A 89 5.81 -0.65 -0.20
C LEU A 89 6.26 -0.23 1.22
N ILE A 90 5.52 -0.66 2.24
CA ILE A 90 5.88 -0.42 3.65
C ILE A 90 7.10 -1.23 4.05
N LYS A 91 7.14 -2.51 3.68
CA LYS A 91 8.26 -3.43 3.93
C LYS A 91 9.55 -2.82 3.43
N GLU A 92 9.59 -2.39 2.16
CA GLU A 92 10.74 -1.75 1.54
C GLU A 92 11.11 -0.42 2.22
N LYS A 93 10.13 0.45 2.43
CA LYS A 93 10.39 1.80 2.93
C LYS A 93 10.85 1.83 4.39
N TYR A 94 10.36 0.90 5.22
CA TYR A 94 10.64 0.84 6.66
C TYR A 94 11.44 -0.39 7.08
N ASN A 95 11.89 -1.20 6.11
CA ASN A 95 12.70 -2.40 6.30
C ASN A 95 12.06 -3.38 7.32
N LEU A 96 10.77 -3.67 7.13
CA LEU A 96 10.01 -4.59 7.98
C LEU A 96 10.26 -6.05 7.60
N ASN A 97 10.18 -6.95 8.59
CA ASN A 97 10.23 -8.39 8.36
C ASN A 97 8.82 -9.00 8.25
N ASP A 98 8.73 -10.25 7.76
CA ASP A 98 7.46 -10.93 7.50
C ASP A 98 6.61 -11.13 8.77
N LYS A 99 7.24 -11.35 9.93
CA LYS A 99 6.54 -11.48 11.22
C LYS A 99 5.81 -10.18 11.59
N GLN A 100 6.45 -9.04 11.35
CA GLN A 100 5.87 -7.73 11.61
C GLN A 100 4.72 -7.44 10.64
N ILE A 101 4.87 -7.84 9.38
CA ILE A 101 3.80 -7.76 8.39
C ILE A 101 2.63 -8.69 8.77
N GLY A 102 2.91 -9.93 9.22
CA GLY A 102 1.89 -10.86 9.72
C GLY A 102 1.01 -10.26 10.82
N THR A 103 1.62 -9.59 11.79
CA THR A 103 0.87 -8.89 12.86
C THR A 103 -0.05 -7.79 12.31
N ILE A 104 0.31 -7.15 11.20
CA ILE A 104 -0.56 -6.17 10.53
C ILE A 104 -1.78 -6.89 9.93
N CYS A 105 -1.57 -7.98 9.20
CA CYS A 105 -2.64 -8.73 8.57
C CYS A 105 -3.66 -9.28 9.59
N GLU A 106 -3.20 -9.85 10.68
CA GLU A 106 -4.06 -10.35 11.77
C GLU A 106 -5.00 -9.27 12.32
N LYS A 107 -4.54 -8.03 12.42
CA LYS A 107 -5.34 -6.91 12.93
C LYS A 107 -6.43 -6.44 11.96
N PHE A 108 -6.32 -6.79 10.69
CA PHE A 108 -7.30 -6.43 9.66
C PHE A 108 -8.22 -7.58 9.27
N ASP A 109 -8.13 -8.71 9.97
CA ASP A 109 -8.92 -9.91 9.65
C ASP A 109 -8.77 -10.31 8.17
N ILE A 110 -7.51 -10.27 7.68
CA ILE A 110 -7.16 -10.63 6.32
C ILE A 110 -6.80 -12.11 6.32
N ASP A 111 -7.63 -12.93 5.66
CA ASP A 111 -7.32 -14.32 5.43
C ASP A 111 -6.33 -14.45 4.26
N ILE A 112 -5.08 -14.78 4.61
CA ILE A 112 -4.00 -14.99 3.64
C ILE A 112 -4.22 -16.27 2.84
N LEU A 113 -4.89 -17.27 3.43
CA LEU A 113 -5.08 -18.59 2.80
C LEU A 113 -6.05 -18.52 1.63
N ASP A 114 -7.09 -17.70 1.71
CA ASP A 114 -8.05 -17.51 0.62
C ASP A 114 -7.38 -16.99 -0.67
N PHE A 115 -6.33 -16.20 -0.52
CA PHE A 115 -5.62 -15.64 -1.65
C PHE A 115 -4.69 -16.64 -2.35
N LEU A 116 -4.04 -17.51 -1.59
CA LEU A 116 -3.10 -18.50 -2.13
C LEU A 116 -3.78 -19.56 -3.00
N ASN A 117 -5.10 -19.68 -2.90
CA ASN A 117 -5.91 -20.64 -3.65
C ASN A 117 -6.42 -20.11 -5.02
N GLU A 118 -6.12 -18.87 -5.39
CA GLU A 118 -6.58 -18.31 -6.67
C GLU A 118 -5.69 -18.71 -7.85
N ASN A 119 -6.35 -19.01 -8.96
CA ASN A 119 -5.72 -19.41 -10.21
C ASN A 119 -4.88 -18.29 -10.81
N SER A 120 -3.74 -18.68 -11.41
CA SER A 120 -2.87 -17.79 -12.19
C SER A 120 -3.67 -17.11 -13.31
N GLU A 121 -3.60 -15.81 -13.39
CA GLU A 121 -4.17 -15.07 -14.52
C GLU A 121 -3.41 -15.41 -15.81
N TRP A 122 -4.11 -15.51 -16.92
CA TRP A 122 -3.58 -15.96 -18.22
C TRP A 122 -2.42 -15.11 -18.77
N PHE A 123 -2.20 -13.90 -18.25
CA PHE A 123 -1.10 -13.02 -18.66
C PHE A 123 0.20 -13.25 -17.87
N VAL A 124 0.24 -14.24 -16.97
CA VAL A 124 1.45 -14.68 -16.29
C VAL A 124 2.02 -15.87 -17.05
N LEU A 125 3.29 -15.78 -17.43
CA LEU A 125 4.00 -16.83 -18.13
C LEU A 125 4.51 -17.90 -17.14
N GLU A 126 4.94 -19.07 -17.66
CA GLU A 126 5.36 -20.21 -16.82
C GLU A 126 6.52 -19.89 -15.88
N ASP A 127 7.38 -18.95 -16.26
CA ASP A 127 8.52 -18.47 -15.46
C ASP A 127 8.17 -17.31 -14.50
N LYS A 128 6.88 -17.06 -14.30
CA LYS A 128 6.33 -15.92 -13.53
C LYS A 128 6.53 -14.56 -14.18
N GLN A 129 6.98 -14.47 -15.41
CA GLN A 129 7.07 -13.21 -16.13
C GLN A 129 5.66 -12.68 -16.44
N LEU A 130 5.40 -11.39 -16.20
CA LEU A 130 4.18 -10.74 -16.69
C LEU A 130 4.31 -10.42 -18.18
N SER A 131 3.28 -10.74 -18.96
CA SER A 131 3.23 -10.36 -20.37
C SER A 131 3.33 -8.84 -20.51
N PRO A 132 4.25 -8.33 -21.34
CA PRO A 132 4.42 -6.89 -21.56
C PRO A 132 3.15 -6.25 -22.12
N GLY A 133 2.98 -4.98 -21.84
CA GLY A 133 1.87 -4.24 -22.40
C GLY A 133 1.24 -3.21 -21.46
N VAL A 134 0.07 -2.74 -21.86
CA VAL A 134 -0.71 -1.79 -21.09
C VAL A 134 -1.88 -2.50 -20.42
N TYR A 135 -1.97 -2.29 -19.13
CA TYR A 135 -3.01 -2.86 -18.26
C TYR A 135 -3.74 -1.73 -17.52
N ARG A 136 -4.84 -2.07 -16.88
CA ARG A 136 -5.59 -1.16 -16.01
C ARG A 136 -5.61 -1.70 -14.60
N VAL A 137 -5.54 -0.82 -13.61
CA VAL A 137 -5.68 -1.21 -12.21
C VAL A 137 -7.15 -1.37 -11.84
N LYS A 138 -7.46 -2.42 -11.08
CA LYS A 138 -8.83 -2.71 -10.60
C LYS A 138 -9.26 -1.72 -9.53
N ASN A 139 -8.37 -1.41 -8.59
CA ASN A 139 -8.65 -0.60 -7.41
C ASN A 139 -7.64 0.55 -7.25
N PRO A 140 -8.01 1.64 -6.56
CA PRO A 140 -7.07 2.70 -6.23
C PRO A 140 -5.92 2.17 -5.37
N LYS A 141 -4.72 2.68 -5.58
CA LYS A 141 -3.54 2.31 -4.82
C LYS A 141 -2.52 3.47 -4.72
N VAL A 142 -1.59 3.34 -3.80
CA VAL A 142 -0.54 4.35 -3.58
C VAL A 142 0.57 4.19 -4.59
N LEU A 143 1.09 5.31 -5.11
CA LEU A 143 2.29 5.33 -5.95
C LEU A 143 3.56 5.23 -5.10
N ASN A 144 4.58 4.57 -5.63
CA ASN A 144 5.82 4.31 -4.89
C ASN A 144 6.64 5.55 -4.57
N SER A 145 6.68 6.50 -5.49
CA SER A 145 7.55 7.68 -5.39
C SER A 145 6.97 8.77 -4.51
N THR A 146 5.66 8.90 -4.47
CA THR A 146 4.99 9.87 -3.61
C THR A 146 3.87 9.21 -2.84
N ILE A 147 4.00 9.25 -1.52
CA ILE A 147 3.00 8.69 -0.60
C ILE A 147 1.68 9.47 -0.67
N GLU A 148 1.70 10.66 -1.25
CA GLU A 148 0.54 11.55 -1.37
C GLU A 148 -0.27 11.29 -2.63
N GLU A 149 0.34 10.73 -3.66
CA GLU A 149 -0.32 10.48 -4.93
C GLU A 149 -0.95 9.09 -4.98
N MET A 150 -2.15 9.06 -5.53
CA MET A 150 -2.91 7.85 -5.72
C MET A 150 -3.04 7.53 -7.20
N CYS A 151 -2.79 6.29 -7.57
CA CYS A 151 -3.29 5.69 -8.77
C CYS A 151 -4.78 5.40 -8.58
N HIS A 152 -5.62 5.82 -9.50
CA HIS A 152 -7.06 5.59 -9.42
C HIS A 152 -7.45 4.29 -10.13
N ALA A 153 -8.61 3.75 -9.76
CA ALA A 153 -9.17 2.61 -10.48
C ALA A 153 -9.32 2.94 -11.98
N LYS A 154 -8.99 1.98 -12.83
CA LYS A 154 -8.94 2.08 -14.30
C LYS A 154 -7.79 2.91 -14.88
N ASP A 155 -6.94 3.52 -14.04
CA ASP A 155 -5.72 4.15 -14.53
C ASP A 155 -4.85 3.12 -15.27
N GLN A 156 -4.16 3.56 -16.30
CA GLN A 156 -3.31 2.72 -17.12
C GLN A 156 -1.92 2.62 -16.53
N ILE A 157 -1.41 1.40 -16.53
CA ILE A 157 -0.03 1.07 -16.18
C ILE A 157 0.63 0.32 -17.33
N ARG A 158 1.93 0.47 -17.45
CA ARG A 158 2.75 -0.24 -18.43
C ARG A 158 3.59 -1.28 -17.72
N ILE A 159 3.52 -2.52 -18.22
CA ILE A 159 4.39 -3.63 -17.85
C ILE A 159 5.54 -3.67 -18.88
N SER A 160 6.78 -3.71 -18.40
CA SER A 160 7.99 -3.81 -19.24
C SER A 160 8.16 -5.23 -19.82
N GLU A 161 9.08 -5.38 -20.76
CA GLU A 161 9.42 -6.68 -21.34
C GLU A 161 10.10 -7.62 -20.35
N ASP A 162 10.75 -7.08 -19.32
CA ASP A 162 11.48 -7.83 -18.28
C ASP A 162 10.74 -7.78 -16.92
N ALA A 163 9.43 -7.90 -16.92
CA ALA A 163 8.63 -7.79 -15.71
C ALA A 163 8.54 -9.12 -14.95
N TYR A 164 9.58 -9.42 -14.18
CA TYR A 164 9.61 -10.51 -13.21
C TYR A 164 9.22 -10.04 -11.81
N PRO A 165 8.87 -10.97 -10.90
CA PRO A 165 8.66 -10.61 -9.51
C PRO A 165 9.91 -9.96 -8.91
N ILE A 166 9.73 -8.80 -8.30
CA ILE A 166 10.80 -8.09 -7.57
C ILE A 166 10.89 -8.50 -6.10
N GLY A 167 9.93 -9.26 -5.61
CA GLY A 167 9.82 -9.79 -4.27
C GLY A 167 8.47 -10.43 -4.04
N ASP A 168 8.20 -10.79 -2.79
CA ASP A 168 6.92 -11.34 -2.39
C ASP A 168 6.46 -10.84 -1.03
N VAL A 169 5.17 -10.98 -0.76
CA VAL A 169 4.56 -10.85 0.55
C VAL A 169 3.67 -12.07 0.78
N PHE A 170 4.02 -12.93 1.73
CA PHE A 170 3.34 -14.20 2.01
C PHE A 170 3.18 -15.11 0.79
N GLY A 171 4.19 -15.15 -0.08
CA GLY A 171 4.16 -15.94 -1.32
C GLY A 171 3.38 -15.29 -2.46
N VAL A 172 2.86 -14.10 -2.28
CA VAL A 172 2.22 -13.30 -3.33
C VAL A 172 3.29 -12.51 -4.07
N ASP A 173 3.52 -12.85 -5.32
CA ASP A 173 4.52 -12.20 -6.16
C ASP A 173 4.17 -10.72 -6.41
N ILE A 174 5.15 -9.84 -6.21
CA ILE A 174 5.05 -8.40 -6.42
C ILE A 174 5.84 -8.01 -7.67
N TYR A 175 5.23 -7.22 -8.51
CA TYR A 175 5.81 -6.72 -9.75
C TYR A 175 5.92 -5.19 -9.73
N GLU A 176 6.88 -4.68 -10.49
CA GLU A 176 6.99 -3.25 -10.75
C GLU A 176 6.35 -2.91 -12.10
N ALA A 177 5.59 -1.85 -12.12
CA ALA A 177 5.01 -1.28 -13.33
C ALA A 177 5.20 0.24 -13.34
N THR A 178 4.91 0.88 -14.48
CA THR A 178 4.93 2.33 -14.61
C THR A 178 3.51 2.87 -14.77
N HIS A 179 3.10 3.76 -13.88
CA HIS A 179 1.85 4.49 -13.99
C HIS A 179 1.93 5.50 -15.14
N MET A 180 1.12 5.32 -16.19
CA MET A 180 1.29 6.06 -17.45
C MET A 180 1.01 7.56 -17.33
N LYS A 181 0.11 7.96 -16.43
CA LYS A 181 -0.28 9.35 -16.25
C LYS A 181 0.79 10.19 -15.54
N THR A 182 1.50 9.62 -14.57
CA THR A 182 2.52 10.33 -13.77
C THR A 182 3.94 9.90 -14.10
N ASN A 183 4.11 8.84 -14.90
CA ASN A 183 5.36 8.18 -15.20
C ASN A 183 6.13 7.69 -13.96
N GLN A 184 5.40 7.41 -12.88
CA GLN A 184 5.96 6.93 -11.62
C GLN A 184 5.88 5.41 -11.54
N LYS A 185 6.81 4.83 -10.77
CA LYS A 185 6.79 3.41 -10.44
C LYS A 185 5.65 3.09 -9.50
N ILE A 186 5.05 1.92 -9.70
CA ILE A 186 3.97 1.38 -8.89
C ILE A 186 4.21 -0.12 -8.67
N TYR A 187 4.00 -0.59 -7.45
CA TYR A 187 4.02 -2.02 -7.13
C TYR A 187 2.63 -2.61 -7.30
N ILE A 188 2.56 -3.77 -7.92
CA ILE A 188 1.30 -4.45 -8.24
C ILE A 188 1.40 -5.94 -7.98
N THR A 189 0.25 -6.57 -7.76
CA THR A 189 0.06 -8.01 -7.88
C THR A 189 -0.77 -8.33 -9.12
N ILE A 190 -0.73 -9.59 -9.56
CA ILE A 190 -1.51 -10.03 -10.74
C ILE A 190 -3.01 -9.80 -10.56
N ASN A 191 -3.52 -9.91 -9.34
CA ASN A 191 -4.95 -9.80 -9.05
C ASN A 191 -5.46 -8.36 -9.06
N GLU A 192 -4.56 -7.37 -9.04
CA GLU A 192 -4.91 -5.95 -9.06
C GLU A 192 -5.08 -5.37 -10.46
N ILE A 193 -4.76 -6.11 -11.51
CA ILE A 193 -4.72 -5.62 -12.89
C ILE A 193 -5.62 -6.42 -13.83
N TYR A 194 -5.93 -5.81 -14.97
CA TYR A 194 -6.63 -6.44 -16.09
C TYR A 194 -6.28 -5.73 -17.40
N LYS A 195 -6.48 -6.41 -18.52
CA LYS A 195 -6.32 -5.83 -19.88
C LYS A 195 -7.54 -5.09 -20.35
#